data_1e342316df5c96f2c131c7d97b4e5098
#
_entry.id   1e342316df5c96f2c131c7d97b4e5098
#
_cell.length_a   1.000
_cell.length_b   1.000
_cell.length_c   1.000
_cell.angle_alpha   90.00
_cell.angle_beta   90.00
_cell.angle_gamma   90.00
#
_symmetry.space_group_name_H-M   'P 1'
#
loop_
_entity.id
_entity.type
_entity.pdbx_description
1 polymer ?
#
loop_
_entity_poly.entity_id
_entity_poly.type
_entity_poly.pdbx_seq_one_letter_code
_entity_poly.pdbx_strand_id
1 'polypeptide(L)'
;MTPEQYVQDKAAASGSSFYYAFLFLPQRRRQAITAFYAFCREVDDVVDEVTDPTVAANKLAWWRREVAQAFAAQPTHPVMKALMPCAAEFAITPAHLLAVIEGCEMDLSQNRYLDFPALERYCHLVAGVVGEVAARIFGQTQPQTTAFAHRLGLAFQLTNIIRDVGEDAMRGRIYLPIDELQRFEVKAHEITQRDYSERFAALMKFQAERAHRVYDEAMALLPAADRRSQKPGLMMASIYRTLLREIEADNFRVLHQRTSLTPLRKFWLAWKVQALGRL
;
A
#
# COMPACT_ATOMS: atom_id res chain seq x y z
N MET A 1 8.94 1.83 26.78
CA MET A 1 7.89 1.68 25.76
C MET A 1 7.67 0.21 25.52
N THR A 2 6.43 -0.30 25.60
CA THR A 2 6.13 -1.70 25.26
C THR A 2 6.11 -1.90 23.75
N PRO A 3 6.25 -3.15 23.23
CA PRO A 3 6.10 -3.44 21.81
C PRO A 3 4.76 -2.95 21.23
N GLU A 4 3.67 -3.10 21.98
CA GLU A 4 2.33 -2.66 21.58
C GLU A 4 2.24 -1.13 21.47
N GLN A 5 2.83 -0.39 22.42
CA GLN A 5 2.90 1.08 22.36
C GLN A 5 3.70 1.52 21.14
N TYR A 6 4.84 0.88 20.88
CA TYR A 6 5.69 1.20 19.71
C TYR A 6 4.93 1.10 18.40
N VAL A 7 4.22 -0.02 18.16
CA VAL A 7 3.47 -0.22 16.89
C VAL A 7 2.27 0.70 16.78
N GLN A 8 1.63 1.05 17.90
CA GLN A 8 0.55 2.03 17.94
C GLN A 8 1.04 3.43 17.55
N ASP A 9 2.14 3.88 18.15
CA ASP A 9 2.74 5.19 17.86
C ASP A 9 3.20 5.28 16.40
N LYS A 10 3.84 4.23 15.88
CA LYS A 10 4.26 4.15 14.47
C LYS A 10 3.07 4.23 13.52
N ALA A 11 1.99 3.49 13.80
CA ALA A 11 0.77 3.51 12.99
C ALA A 11 0.06 4.87 13.05
N ALA A 12 -0.02 5.49 14.22
CA ALA A 12 -0.66 6.79 14.41
C ALA A 12 0.13 7.91 13.71
N ALA A 13 1.46 7.91 13.82
CA ALA A 13 2.33 8.91 13.21
C ALA A 13 2.27 8.91 11.68
N SER A 14 1.94 7.77 11.06
CA SER A 14 1.89 7.63 9.59
C SER A 14 0.84 8.51 8.90
N GLY A 15 -0.18 8.99 9.61
CA GLY A 15 -1.32 9.73 9.03
C GLY A 15 -2.13 8.96 7.98
N SER A 16 -1.89 7.65 7.89
CA SER A 16 -2.44 6.79 6.85
C SER A 16 -3.95 6.63 6.95
N SER A 17 -4.59 6.49 5.80
CA SER A 17 -6.01 6.16 5.69
C SER A 17 -6.36 4.79 6.30
N PHE A 18 -5.39 3.89 6.42
CA PHE A 18 -5.55 2.56 7.04
C PHE A 18 -6.00 2.65 8.50
N TYR A 19 -5.46 3.63 9.24
CA TYR A 19 -5.83 3.83 10.64
C TYR A 19 -7.35 3.92 10.85
N TYR A 20 -8.06 4.66 9.99
CA TYR A 20 -9.53 4.83 10.10
C TYR A 20 -10.29 3.53 9.86
N ALA A 21 -9.81 2.65 9.00
CA ALA A 21 -10.43 1.34 8.75
C ALA A 21 -10.22 0.37 9.92
N PHE A 22 -9.08 0.48 10.62
CA PHE A 22 -8.75 -0.42 11.74
C PHE A 22 -9.53 -0.13 13.02
N LEU A 23 -10.06 1.09 13.20
CA LEU A 23 -10.81 1.48 14.38
C LEU A 23 -12.03 0.60 14.66
N PHE A 24 -12.63 0.04 13.61
CA PHE A 24 -13.84 -0.77 13.69
C PHE A 24 -13.59 -2.28 13.89
N LEU A 25 -12.32 -2.68 13.97
CA LEU A 25 -11.93 -4.09 14.16
C LEU A 25 -12.02 -4.50 15.65
N PRO A 26 -12.37 -5.79 15.92
CA PRO A 26 -12.17 -6.37 17.24
C PRO A 26 -10.73 -6.22 17.72
N GLN A 27 -10.52 -6.09 19.02
CA GLN A 27 -9.23 -5.76 19.63
C GLN A 27 -8.08 -6.64 19.11
N ARG A 28 -8.28 -7.96 19.08
CA ARG A 28 -7.25 -8.94 18.67
C ARG A 28 -6.81 -8.72 17.20
N ARG A 29 -7.78 -8.55 16.30
CA ARG A 29 -7.51 -8.27 14.87
C ARG A 29 -6.87 -6.89 14.68
N ARG A 30 -7.32 -5.90 15.46
CA ARG A 30 -6.74 -4.56 15.44
C ARG A 30 -5.28 -4.57 15.88
N GLN A 31 -4.94 -5.32 16.94
CA GLN A 31 -3.55 -5.50 17.38
C GLN A 31 -2.69 -6.13 16.29
N ALA A 32 -3.16 -7.22 15.67
CA ALA A 32 -2.44 -7.91 14.61
C ALA A 32 -2.18 -7.02 13.39
N ILE A 33 -3.24 -6.33 12.89
CA ILE A 33 -3.08 -5.48 11.71
C ILE A 33 -2.21 -4.25 12.02
N THR A 34 -2.27 -3.69 13.23
CA THR A 34 -1.42 -2.55 13.63
C THR A 34 0.05 -2.98 13.67
N ALA A 35 0.35 -4.15 14.24
CA ALA A 35 1.73 -4.67 14.28
C ALA A 35 2.25 -4.98 12.87
N PHE A 36 1.43 -5.60 12.01
CA PHE A 36 1.80 -5.88 10.63
C PHE A 36 1.99 -4.59 9.81
N TYR A 37 1.10 -3.61 9.99
CA TYR A 37 1.23 -2.31 9.34
C TYR A 37 2.52 -1.59 9.79
N ALA A 38 2.84 -1.64 11.08
CA ALA A 38 4.08 -1.06 11.60
C ALA A 38 5.32 -1.75 10.99
N PHE A 39 5.28 -3.07 10.76
CA PHE A 39 6.34 -3.77 10.03
C PHE A 39 6.51 -3.22 8.61
N CYS A 40 5.41 -3.11 7.86
CA CYS A 40 5.45 -2.56 6.49
C CYS A 40 6.05 -1.14 6.48
N ARG A 41 5.67 -0.28 7.42
CA ARG A 41 6.20 1.09 7.53
C ARG A 41 7.68 1.14 7.92
N GLU A 42 8.12 0.27 8.84
CA GLU A 42 9.55 0.22 9.22
C GLU A 42 10.44 -0.16 8.04
N VAL A 43 9.98 -1.13 7.22
CA VAL A 43 10.73 -1.57 6.03
C VAL A 43 10.69 -0.52 4.91
N ASP A 44 9.53 0.11 4.69
CA ASP A 44 9.32 1.16 3.71
C ASP A 44 10.16 2.41 4.03
N ASP A 45 10.16 2.86 5.29
CA ASP A 45 10.93 4.02 5.74
C ASP A 45 12.46 3.84 5.54
N VAL A 46 12.96 2.58 5.48
CA VAL A 46 14.37 2.34 5.15
C VAL A 46 14.73 2.86 3.75
N VAL A 47 13.86 2.69 2.77
CA VAL A 47 14.13 3.10 1.38
C VAL A 47 13.69 4.52 1.08
N ASP A 48 12.82 5.09 1.93
CA ASP A 48 12.31 6.43 1.75
C ASP A 48 13.13 7.50 2.50
N GLU A 49 13.69 7.15 3.67
CA GLU A 49 14.37 8.11 4.56
C GLU A 49 15.90 7.98 4.56
N VAL A 50 16.44 6.80 4.20
CA VAL A 50 17.89 6.57 4.21
C VAL A 50 18.48 6.95 2.86
N THR A 51 19.27 8.02 2.85
CA THR A 51 19.85 8.59 1.62
C THR A 51 21.01 7.76 1.03
N ASP A 52 21.76 7.02 1.87
CA ASP A 52 22.87 6.16 1.42
C ASP A 52 22.32 4.77 1.04
N PRO A 53 22.39 4.37 -0.25
CA PRO A 53 21.88 3.07 -0.70
C PRO A 53 22.53 1.87 -0.03
N THR A 54 23.82 1.97 0.35
CA THR A 54 24.54 0.90 1.04
C THR A 54 24.01 0.71 2.45
N VAL A 55 23.74 1.81 3.15
CA VAL A 55 23.15 1.78 4.50
C VAL A 55 21.73 1.23 4.41
N ALA A 56 20.93 1.65 3.43
CA ALA A 56 19.58 1.14 3.21
C ALA A 56 19.60 -0.38 2.94
N ALA A 57 20.47 -0.86 2.04
CA ALA A 57 20.61 -2.29 1.75
C ALA A 57 21.01 -3.09 3.00
N ASN A 58 21.95 -2.59 3.81
CA ASN A 58 22.36 -3.23 5.08
C ASN A 58 21.20 -3.30 6.08
N LYS A 59 20.36 -2.26 6.17
CA LYS A 59 19.17 -2.25 7.04
C LYS A 59 18.13 -3.27 6.55
N LEU A 60 17.87 -3.38 5.22
CA LEU A 60 16.96 -4.39 4.69
C LEU A 60 17.51 -5.81 4.90
N ALA A 61 18.82 -6.03 4.74
CA ALA A 61 19.47 -7.29 5.08
C ALA A 61 19.35 -7.63 6.58
N TRP A 62 19.38 -6.62 7.45
CA TRP A 62 19.10 -6.78 8.88
C TRP A 62 17.64 -7.19 9.11
N TRP A 63 16.67 -6.58 8.44
CA TRP A 63 15.27 -6.96 8.54
C TRP A 63 15.02 -8.41 8.10
N ARG A 64 15.71 -8.90 7.06
CA ARG A 64 15.66 -10.31 6.65
C ARG A 64 16.13 -11.25 7.79
N ARG A 65 17.21 -10.91 8.46
CA ARG A 65 17.70 -11.68 9.63
C ARG A 65 16.73 -11.59 10.81
N GLU A 66 16.19 -10.43 11.10
CA GLU A 66 15.20 -10.22 12.16
C GLU A 66 13.94 -11.07 11.91
N VAL A 67 13.43 -11.15 10.67
CA VAL A 67 12.32 -12.03 10.30
C VAL A 67 12.69 -13.49 10.61
N ALA A 68 13.86 -13.97 10.19
CA ALA A 68 14.29 -15.35 10.43
C ALA A 68 14.39 -15.64 11.93
N GLN A 69 15.00 -14.76 12.73
CA GLN A 69 15.14 -14.88 14.18
C GLN A 69 13.78 -14.86 14.88
N ALA A 70 12.86 -14.00 14.45
CA ALA A 70 11.54 -13.90 15.04
C ALA A 70 10.71 -15.18 14.86
N PHE A 71 10.77 -15.80 13.69
CA PHE A 71 10.12 -17.09 13.46
C PHE A 71 10.85 -18.27 14.13
N ALA A 72 12.10 -18.09 14.55
CA ALA A 72 12.81 -18.99 15.46
C ALA A 72 12.56 -18.67 16.95
N ALA A 73 11.50 -17.92 17.27
CA ALA A 73 11.10 -17.49 18.61
C ALA A 73 12.12 -16.56 19.32
N GLN A 74 12.92 -15.81 18.58
CA GLN A 74 13.92 -14.89 19.10
C GLN A 74 13.77 -13.46 18.50
N PRO A 75 12.55 -12.83 18.53
CA PRO A 75 12.37 -11.49 18.01
C PRO A 75 13.13 -10.47 18.85
N THR A 76 13.84 -9.57 18.20
CA THR A 76 14.60 -8.51 18.90
C THR A 76 13.89 -7.16 18.76
N HIS A 77 13.36 -6.83 17.58
CA HIS A 77 12.72 -5.57 17.32
C HIS A 77 11.30 -5.49 17.95
N PRO A 78 10.87 -4.35 18.50
CA PRO A 78 9.53 -4.20 19.09
C PRO A 78 8.39 -4.59 18.15
N VAL A 79 8.49 -4.26 16.87
CA VAL A 79 7.49 -4.62 15.86
C VAL A 79 7.34 -6.13 15.74
N MET A 80 8.46 -6.88 15.67
CA MET A 80 8.41 -8.34 15.59
C MET A 80 7.90 -8.96 16.89
N LYS A 81 8.28 -8.39 18.06
CA LYS A 81 7.73 -8.81 19.35
C LYS A 81 6.22 -8.64 19.44
N ALA A 82 5.66 -7.57 18.84
CA ALA A 82 4.22 -7.34 18.79
C ALA A 82 3.51 -8.24 17.75
N LEU A 83 4.16 -8.56 16.62
CA LEU A 83 3.59 -9.31 15.51
C LEU A 83 3.57 -10.83 15.77
N MET A 84 4.64 -11.39 16.31
CA MET A 84 4.81 -12.84 16.45
C MET A 84 3.70 -13.53 17.26
N PRO A 85 3.15 -12.96 18.37
CA PRO A 85 2.02 -13.57 19.07
C PRO A 85 0.75 -13.75 18.21
N CYS A 86 0.66 -13.05 17.08
CA CYS A 86 -0.48 -13.11 16.17
C CYS A 86 -0.19 -13.94 14.89
N ALA A 87 1.09 -14.24 14.62
CA ALA A 87 1.53 -14.80 13.34
C ALA A 87 0.87 -16.17 13.03
N ALA A 88 0.85 -17.09 13.99
CA ALA A 88 0.23 -18.40 13.81
C ALA A 88 -1.29 -18.32 13.63
N GLU A 89 -1.96 -17.48 14.44
CA GLU A 89 -3.42 -17.31 14.41
C GLU A 89 -3.92 -16.81 13.03
N PHE A 90 -3.19 -15.88 12.43
CA PHE A 90 -3.57 -15.28 11.15
C PHE A 90 -2.78 -15.83 9.95
N ALA A 91 -2.08 -16.95 10.13
CA ALA A 91 -1.28 -17.61 9.11
C ALA A 91 -0.29 -16.65 8.39
N ILE A 92 0.31 -15.72 9.16
CA ILE A 92 1.39 -14.86 8.69
C ILE A 92 2.67 -15.69 8.65
N THR A 93 3.31 -15.75 7.48
CA THR A 93 4.50 -16.58 7.26
C THR A 93 5.74 -15.72 7.01
N PRO A 94 6.96 -16.29 7.16
CA PRO A 94 8.18 -15.59 6.74
C PRO A 94 8.12 -15.10 5.30
N ALA A 95 7.51 -15.89 4.39
CA ALA A 95 7.41 -15.55 2.97
C ALA A 95 6.66 -14.23 2.74
N HIS A 96 5.59 -13.96 3.50
CA HIS A 96 4.86 -12.68 3.39
C HIS A 96 5.74 -11.49 3.77
N LEU A 97 6.48 -11.59 4.87
CA LEU A 97 7.35 -10.50 5.35
C LEU A 97 8.57 -10.29 4.44
N LEU A 98 9.14 -11.40 3.95
CA LEU A 98 10.26 -11.35 3.01
C LEU A 98 9.86 -10.77 1.65
N ALA A 99 8.63 -11.03 1.18
CA ALA A 99 8.10 -10.44 -0.05
C ALA A 99 7.96 -8.90 0.07
N VAL A 100 7.51 -8.39 1.22
CA VAL A 100 7.46 -6.94 1.46
C VAL A 100 8.87 -6.34 1.45
N ILE A 101 9.85 -6.99 2.10
CA ILE A 101 11.25 -6.54 2.08
C ILE A 101 11.79 -6.56 0.65
N GLU A 102 11.53 -7.62 -0.13
CA GLU A 102 11.93 -7.71 -1.55
C GLU A 102 11.37 -6.55 -2.37
N GLY A 103 10.09 -6.21 -2.18
CA GLY A 103 9.47 -5.07 -2.85
C GLY A 103 10.16 -3.74 -2.53
N CYS A 104 10.50 -3.50 -1.26
CA CYS A 104 11.24 -2.30 -0.87
C CYS A 104 12.70 -2.32 -1.39
N GLU A 105 13.34 -3.50 -1.48
CA GLU A 105 14.68 -3.62 -2.09
C GLU A 105 14.69 -3.24 -3.58
N MET A 106 13.57 -3.48 -4.31
CA MET A 106 13.45 -3.04 -5.70
C MET A 106 13.63 -1.51 -5.82
N ASP A 107 13.14 -0.73 -4.86
CA ASP A 107 13.26 0.74 -4.88
C ASP A 107 14.71 1.25 -4.71
N LEU A 108 15.65 0.40 -4.27
CA LEU A 108 17.08 0.74 -4.21
C LEU A 108 17.78 0.54 -5.56
N SER A 109 17.28 -0.37 -6.41
CA SER A 109 17.97 -0.79 -7.63
C SER A 109 17.17 -0.51 -8.91
N GLN A 110 15.87 -0.36 -8.81
CA GLN A 110 14.96 -0.20 -9.93
C GLN A 110 14.08 1.04 -9.77
N ASN A 111 14.49 2.13 -10.40
CA ASN A 111 13.74 3.40 -10.38
C ASN A 111 12.85 3.63 -11.61
N ARG A 112 12.79 2.67 -12.54
CA ARG A 112 12.00 2.71 -13.78
C ARG A 112 11.47 1.33 -14.14
N TYR A 113 10.29 1.28 -14.74
CA TYR A 113 9.59 0.07 -15.18
C TYR A 113 9.40 0.10 -16.70
N LEU A 114 9.74 -0.99 -17.41
CA LEU A 114 9.65 -1.05 -18.87
C LEU A 114 8.20 -1.01 -19.34
N ASP A 115 7.35 -1.80 -18.67
CA ASP A 115 5.95 -2.04 -19.02
C ASP A 115 5.10 -2.22 -17.77
N PHE A 116 3.79 -2.32 -17.96
CA PHE A 116 2.86 -2.53 -16.85
C PHE A 116 3.05 -3.88 -16.13
N PRO A 117 3.31 -5.03 -16.79
CA PRO A 117 3.63 -6.27 -16.08
C PRO A 117 4.80 -6.17 -15.10
N ALA A 118 5.85 -5.45 -15.45
CA ALA A 118 6.98 -5.20 -14.56
C ALA A 118 6.57 -4.35 -13.33
N LEU A 119 5.75 -3.33 -13.53
CA LEU A 119 5.18 -2.53 -12.45
C LEU A 119 4.21 -3.35 -11.58
N GLU A 120 3.37 -4.19 -12.18
CA GLU A 120 2.41 -5.03 -11.46
C GLU A 120 3.12 -6.01 -10.51
N ARG A 121 4.28 -6.55 -10.92
CA ARG A 121 5.12 -7.39 -10.03
C ARG A 121 5.57 -6.62 -8.79
N TYR A 122 6.04 -5.39 -8.93
CA TYR A 122 6.39 -4.53 -7.80
C TYR A 122 5.18 -4.27 -6.91
N CYS A 123 4.05 -3.87 -7.49
CA CYS A 123 2.81 -3.63 -6.75
C CYS A 123 2.32 -4.88 -6.01
N HIS A 124 2.53 -6.07 -6.58
CA HIS A 124 2.20 -7.33 -5.89
C HIS A 124 3.00 -7.50 -4.60
N LEU A 125 4.30 -7.23 -4.63
CA LEU A 125 5.18 -7.38 -3.46
C LEU A 125 4.85 -6.35 -2.36
N VAL A 126 4.69 -5.06 -2.71
CA VAL A 126 4.50 -4.00 -1.72
C VAL A 126 3.05 -3.78 -1.29
N ALA A 127 2.07 -4.29 -2.03
CA ALA A 127 0.65 -4.07 -1.75
C ALA A 127 -0.22 -5.33 -1.90
N GLY A 128 0.01 -6.19 -2.88
CA GLY A 128 -0.74 -7.42 -3.07
C GLY A 128 -0.59 -8.36 -1.87
N VAL A 129 0.65 -8.68 -1.50
CA VAL A 129 0.97 -9.51 -0.32
C VAL A 129 0.49 -8.87 0.97
N VAL A 130 0.60 -7.54 1.09
CA VAL A 130 0.06 -6.79 2.24
C VAL A 130 -1.46 -6.95 2.32
N GLY A 131 -2.16 -6.87 1.20
CA GLY A 131 -3.59 -7.11 1.10
C GLY A 131 -3.97 -8.53 1.52
N GLU A 132 -3.22 -9.55 1.10
CA GLU A 132 -3.44 -10.95 1.50
C GLU A 132 -3.37 -11.14 3.01
N VAL A 133 -2.28 -10.67 3.64
CA VAL A 133 -2.13 -10.75 5.10
C VAL A 133 -3.26 -9.99 5.81
N ALA A 134 -3.62 -8.81 5.33
CA ALA A 134 -4.72 -8.03 5.88
C ALA A 134 -6.06 -8.78 5.77
N ALA A 135 -6.36 -9.41 4.63
CA ALA A 135 -7.60 -10.18 4.45
C ALA A 135 -7.71 -11.35 5.43
N ARG A 136 -6.60 -12.05 5.70
CA ARG A 136 -6.54 -13.13 6.71
C ARG A 136 -6.83 -12.57 8.11
N ILE A 137 -6.19 -11.47 8.50
CA ILE A 137 -6.41 -10.81 9.80
C ILE A 137 -7.87 -10.34 9.91
N PHE A 138 -8.48 -9.83 8.85
CA PHE A 138 -9.89 -9.41 8.85
C PHE A 138 -10.86 -10.58 8.96
N GLY A 139 -10.43 -11.81 8.72
CA GLY A 139 -11.22 -13.01 8.89
C GLY A 139 -11.74 -13.57 7.57
N GLN A 140 -10.86 -13.70 6.60
CA GLN A 140 -11.09 -14.46 5.38
C GLN A 140 -11.51 -15.90 5.69
N THR A 141 -12.55 -16.38 5.00
CA THR A 141 -13.03 -17.77 5.09
C THR A 141 -13.00 -18.47 3.73
N GLN A 142 -12.98 -17.72 2.65
CA GLN A 142 -13.01 -18.23 1.28
C GLN A 142 -11.66 -18.01 0.58
N PRO A 143 -11.12 -19.03 -0.15
CA PRO A 143 -9.86 -18.87 -0.88
C PRO A 143 -9.89 -17.73 -1.91
N GLN A 144 -11.04 -17.46 -2.54
CA GLN A 144 -11.22 -16.40 -3.54
C GLN A 144 -10.97 -14.99 -2.95
N THR A 145 -11.10 -14.83 -1.63
CA THR A 145 -10.81 -13.56 -0.95
C THR A 145 -9.34 -13.17 -1.06
N THR A 146 -8.42 -14.11 -1.26
CA THR A 146 -7.02 -13.81 -1.56
C THR A 146 -6.88 -13.09 -2.91
N ALA A 147 -7.59 -13.54 -3.94
CA ALA A 147 -7.57 -12.86 -5.24
C ALA A 147 -8.17 -11.44 -5.17
N PHE A 148 -9.28 -11.29 -4.42
CA PHE A 148 -9.83 -9.95 -4.09
C PHE A 148 -8.78 -9.06 -3.43
N ALA A 149 -8.09 -9.58 -2.41
CA ALA A 149 -7.11 -8.82 -1.63
C ALA A 149 -5.90 -8.38 -2.48
N HIS A 150 -5.40 -9.27 -3.35
CA HIS A 150 -4.32 -8.94 -4.28
C HIS A 150 -4.73 -7.84 -5.28
N ARG A 151 -5.92 -7.99 -5.90
CA ARG A 151 -6.44 -6.97 -6.83
C ARG A 151 -6.71 -5.64 -6.14
N LEU A 152 -7.25 -5.67 -4.93
CA LEU A 152 -7.49 -4.44 -4.16
C LEU A 152 -6.18 -3.77 -3.74
N GLY A 153 -5.16 -4.54 -3.34
CA GLY A 153 -3.82 -4.05 -3.06
C GLY A 153 -3.20 -3.36 -4.28
N LEU A 154 -3.30 -3.99 -5.46
CA LEU A 154 -2.86 -3.38 -6.72
C LEU A 154 -3.57 -2.04 -6.98
N ALA A 155 -4.90 -1.98 -6.81
CA ALA A 155 -5.66 -0.75 -7.01
C ALA A 155 -5.22 0.38 -6.06
N PHE A 156 -4.92 0.04 -4.80
CA PHE A 156 -4.38 1.00 -3.83
C PHE A 156 -3.01 1.50 -4.24
N GLN A 157 -2.12 0.62 -4.67
CA GLN A 157 -0.77 1.01 -5.07
C GLN A 157 -0.77 1.85 -6.36
N LEU A 158 -1.61 1.51 -7.33
CA LEU A 158 -1.81 2.34 -8.53
C LEU A 158 -2.31 3.75 -8.16
N THR A 159 -3.23 3.85 -7.19
CA THR A 159 -3.70 5.15 -6.70
C THR A 159 -2.60 5.94 -5.98
N ASN A 160 -1.74 5.27 -5.20
CA ASN A 160 -0.57 5.90 -4.59
C ASN A 160 0.39 6.43 -5.66
N ILE A 161 0.75 5.61 -6.65
CA ILE A 161 1.63 5.99 -7.76
C ILE A 161 1.06 7.21 -8.52
N ILE A 162 -0.26 7.22 -8.81
CA ILE A 162 -0.92 8.36 -9.46
C ILE A 162 -0.83 9.62 -8.60
N ARG A 163 -1.05 9.50 -7.29
CA ARG A 163 -1.04 10.63 -6.34
C ARG A 163 0.35 11.22 -6.16
N ASP A 164 1.37 10.36 -6.11
CA ASP A 164 2.70 10.70 -5.60
C ASP A 164 3.72 10.94 -6.71
N VAL A 165 3.32 10.99 -8.01
CA VAL A 165 4.25 11.17 -9.17
C VAL A 165 5.25 12.29 -8.95
N GLY A 166 4.83 13.45 -8.43
CA GLY A 166 5.71 14.60 -8.18
C GLY A 166 6.68 14.39 -7.02
N GLU A 167 6.26 13.69 -5.96
CA GLU A 167 7.12 13.35 -4.82
C GLU A 167 8.12 12.26 -5.19
N ASP A 168 7.68 11.25 -5.93
CA ASP A 168 8.53 10.17 -6.40
C ASP A 168 9.61 10.68 -7.38
N ALA A 169 9.24 11.61 -8.25
CA ALA A 169 10.18 12.27 -9.17
C ALA A 169 11.30 13.00 -8.44
N MET A 170 11.01 13.65 -7.28
CA MET A 170 12.04 14.29 -6.46
C MET A 170 13.03 13.29 -5.84
N ARG A 171 12.61 12.03 -5.66
CA ARG A 171 13.46 10.93 -5.20
C ARG A 171 14.14 10.18 -6.35
N GLY A 172 13.98 10.67 -7.59
CA GLY A 172 14.53 10.04 -8.81
C GLY A 172 13.78 8.79 -9.27
N ARG A 173 12.56 8.56 -8.77
CA ARG A 173 11.72 7.40 -9.10
C ARG A 173 10.60 7.80 -10.04
N ILE A 174 10.37 7.03 -11.10
CA ILE A 174 9.21 7.17 -11.99
C ILE A 174 8.60 5.79 -12.18
N TYR A 175 7.49 5.52 -11.50
CA TYR A 175 6.78 4.25 -11.55
C TYR A 175 5.93 4.08 -12.83
N LEU A 176 5.62 5.19 -13.53
CA LEU A 176 4.87 5.12 -14.79
C LEU A 176 5.67 4.34 -15.84
N PRO A 177 5.08 3.31 -16.49
CA PRO A 177 5.78 2.47 -17.45
C PRO A 177 6.37 3.23 -18.62
N ILE A 178 7.56 2.84 -19.05
CA ILE A 178 8.32 3.53 -20.14
C ILE A 178 7.58 3.45 -21.46
N ASP A 179 6.99 2.31 -21.79
CA ASP A 179 6.19 2.12 -23.00
C ASP A 179 4.96 3.03 -23.04
N GLU A 180 4.35 3.26 -21.87
CA GLU A 180 3.20 4.16 -21.74
C GLU A 180 3.61 5.63 -21.79
N LEU A 181 4.76 6.00 -21.19
CA LEU A 181 5.35 7.33 -21.38
C LEU A 181 5.59 7.62 -22.86
N GLN A 182 6.15 6.64 -23.60
CA GLN A 182 6.38 6.76 -25.04
C GLN A 182 5.07 6.87 -25.82
N ARG A 183 4.05 6.05 -25.48
CA ARG A 183 2.73 6.08 -26.12
C ARG A 183 2.05 7.44 -26.03
N PHE A 184 2.22 8.13 -24.90
CA PHE A 184 1.63 9.46 -24.68
C PHE A 184 2.61 10.60 -24.97
N GLU A 185 3.79 10.30 -25.52
CA GLU A 185 4.84 11.27 -25.88
C GLU A 185 5.31 12.12 -24.67
N VAL A 186 5.21 11.57 -23.44
CA VAL A 186 5.69 12.20 -22.21
C VAL A 186 7.13 11.76 -21.94
N LYS A 187 8.02 12.71 -21.80
CA LYS A 187 9.44 12.41 -21.55
C LYS A 187 9.72 12.36 -20.05
N ALA A 188 10.64 11.49 -19.64
CA ALA A 188 11.01 11.34 -18.23
C ALA A 188 11.48 12.66 -17.59
N HIS A 189 12.20 13.49 -18.34
CA HIS A 189 12.68 14.77 -17.84
C HIS A 189 11.54 15.76 -17.58
N GLU A 190 10.43 15.71 -18.34
CA GLU A 190 9.23 16.54 -18.07
C GLU A 190 8.66 16.22 -16.69
N ILE A 191 8.65 14.93 -16.28
CA ILE A 191 8.21 14.51 -14.95
C ILE A 191 9.19 14.99 -13.87
N THR A 192 10.50 14.80 -14.06
CA THR A 192 11.51 15.21 -13.07
C THR A 192 11.64 16.73 -12.95
N GLN A 193 11.36 17.50 -14.02
CA GLN A 193 11.28 18.95 -14.01
C GLN A 193 9.91 19.47 -13.58
N ARG A 194 8.94 18.54 -13.37
CA ARG A 194 7.56 18.85 -13.00
C ARG A 194 6.83 19.69 -14.05
N ASP A 195 7.13 19.47 -15.33
CA ASP A 195 6.50 20.16 -16.44
C ASP A 195 5.14 19.54 -16.73
N TYR A 196 4.08 20.23 -16.30
CA TYR A 196 2.71 19.80 -16.56
C TYR A 196 2.32 20.09 -18.01
N SER A 197 1.72 19.11 -18.69
CA SER A 197 1.23 19.23 -20.07
C SER A 197 -0.07 18.46 -20.27
N GLU A 198 -0.81 18.76 -21.34
CA GLU A 198 -2.00 18.02 -21.75
C GLU A 198 -1.68 16.54 -22.06
N ARG A 199 -0.48 16.25 -22.56
CA ARG A 199 0.01 14.88 -22.79
C ARG A 199 0.17 14.13 -21.46
N PHE A 200 0.76 14.79 -20.46
CA PHE A 200 0.83 14.25 -19.10
C PHE A 200 -0.55 13.99 -18.51
N ALA A 201 -1.48 14.94 -18.63
CA ALA A 201 -2.86 14.75 -18.16
C ALA A 201 -3.55 13.57 -18.86
N ALA A 202 -3.36 13.40 -20.17
CA ALA A 202 -3.89 12.27 -20.93
C ALA A 202 -3.29 10.92 -20.46
N LEU A 203 -1.99 10.85 -20.20
CA LEU A 203 -1.33 9.70 -19.60
C LEU A 203 -1.92 9.37 -18.21
N MET A 204 -2.05 10.38 -17.35
CA MET A 204 -2.58 10.19 -16.00
C MET A 204 -4.05 9.75 -16.02
N LYS A 205 -4.86 10.24 -16.94
CA LYS A 205 -6.23 9.77 -17.17
C LYS A 205 -6.23 8.27 -17.54
N PHE A 206 -5.36 7.84 -18.44
CA PHE A 206 -5.20 6.42 -18.78
C PHE A 206 -4.82 5.57 -17.57
N GLN A 207 -3.92 6.06 -16.68
CA GLN A 207 -3.57 5.38 -15.43
C GLN A 207 -4.76 5.29 -14.48
N ALA A 208 -5.54 6.36 -14.33
CA ALA A 208 -6.72 6.39 -13.47
C ALA A 208 -7.82 5.45 -13.97
N GLU A 209 -8.07 5.39 -15.27
CA GLU A 209 -8.98 4.43 -15.89
C GLU A 209 -8.58 2.97 -15.61
N ARG A 210 -7.27 2.68 -15.65
CA ARG A 210 -6.73 1.37 -15.23
C ARG A 210 -7.02 1.11 -13.76
N ALA A 211 -6.71 2.05 -12.87
CA ALA A 211 -6.95 1.89 -11.45
C ALA A 211 -8.44 1.64 -11.15
N HIS A 212 -9.36 2.36 -11.79
CA HIS A 212 -10.79 2.14 -11.66
C HIS A 212 -11.21 0.73 -12.09
N ARG A 213 -10.72 0.24 -13.23
CA ARG A 213 -10.98 -1.15 -13.68
C ARG A 213 -10.50 -2.17 -12.65
N VAL A 214 -9.30 -1.99 -12.11
CA VAL A 214 -8.74 -2.91 -11.09
C VAL A 214 -9.57 -2.88 -9.81
N TYR A 215 -10.12 -1.72 -9.38
CA TYR A 215 -11.10 -1.66 -8.29
C TYR A 215 -12.36 -2.45 -8.59
N ASP A 216 -12.92 -2.33 -9.80
CA ASP A 216 -14.15 -3.02 -10.17
C ASP A 216 -13.92 -4.54 -10.27
N GLU A 217 -12.78 -4.96 -10.82
CA GLU A 217 -12.34 -6.37 -10.82
C GLU A 217 -12.19 -6.92 -9.38
N ALA A 218 -11.56 -6.16 -8.49
CA ALA A 218 -11.45 -6.55 -7.08
C ALA A 218 -12.83 -6.74 -6.45
N MET A 219 -13.76 -5.79 -6.65
CA MET A 219 -15.11 -5.89 -6.08
C MET A 219 -15.89 -7.11 -6.60
N ALA A 220 -15.68 -7.49 -7.86
CA ALA A 220 -16.29 -8.68 -8.45
C ALA A 220 -15.75 -10.01 -7.87
N LEU A 221 -14.50 -10.00 -7.41
CA LEU A 221 -13.85 -11.17 -6.80
C LEU A 221 -14.24 -11.40 -5.34
N LEU A 222 -14.85 -10.43 -4.65
CA LEU A 222 -15.17 -10.55 -3.23
C LEU A 222 -16.35 -11.49 -2.98
N PRO A 223 -16.14 -12.67 -2.34
CA PRO A 223 -17.22 -13.58 -2.02
C PRO A 223 -18.22 -12.95 -1.05
N ALA A 224 -19.51 -13.24 -1.25
CA ALA A 224 -20.58 -12.74 -0.38
C ALA A 224 -20.36 -13.15 1.09
N ALA A 225 -19.85 -14.37 1.33
CA ALA A 225 -19.56 -14.89 2.67
C ALA A 225 -18.56 -14.03 3.44
N ASP A 226 -17.55 -13.47 2.74
CA ASP A 226 -16.49 -12.68 3.38
C ASP A 226 -16.75 -11.17 3.35
N ARG A 227 -17.81 -10.71 2.66
CA ARG A 227 -18.08 -9.26 2.53
C ARG A 227 -18.17 -8.54 3.87
N ARG A 228 -18.68 -9.19 4.90
CA ARG A 228 -18.79 -8.60 6.25
C ARG A 228 -17.43 -8.51 6.94
N SER A 229 -16.60 -9.56 6.86
CA SER A 229 -15.27 -9.59 7.48
C SER A 229 -14.31 -8.65 6.77
N GLN A 230 -14.44 -8.49 5.44
CA GLN A 230 -13.59 -7.63 4.62
C GLN A 230 -14.04 -6.14 4.59
N LYS A 231 -14.96 -5.71 5.47
CA LYS A 231 -15.35 -4.30 5.58
C LYS A 231 -14.18 -3.33 5.70
N PRO A 232 -13.09 -3.60 6.45
CA PRO A 232 -11.95 -2.68 6.48
C PRO A 232 -11.33 -2.44 5.10
N GLY A 233 -11.19 -3.48 4.27
CA GLY A 233 -10.75 -3.33 2.87
C GLY A 233 -11.74 -2.49 2.03
N LEU A 234 -13.04 -2.67 2.24
CA LEU A 234 -14.07 -1.87 1.56
C LEU A 234 -14.06 -0.40 2.01
N MET A 235 -13.81 -0.12 3.29
CA MET A 235 -13.62 1.25 3.80
C MET A 235 -12.44 1.94 3.11
N MET A 236 -11.32 1.21 3.01
CA MET A 236 -10.15 1.69 2.30
C MET A 236 -10.45 1.95 0.83
N ALA A 237 -11.16 1.03 0.14
CA ALA A 237 -11.57 1.21 -1.25
C ALA A 237 -12.43 2.47 -1.43
N SER A 238 -13.37 2.74 -0.52
CA SER A 238 -14.19 3.95 -0.53
C SER A 238 -13.34 5.23 -0.42
N ILE A 239 -12.36 5.24 0.49
CA ILE A 239 -11.46 6.39 0.71
C ILE A 239 -10.58 6.60 -0.53
N TYR A 240 -9.93 5.55 -1.03
CA TYR A 240 -8.97 5.65 -2.13
C TYR A 240 -9.63 5.93 -3.48
N ARG A 241 -10.80 5.34 -3.76
CA ARG A 241 -11.58 5.71 -4.97
C ARG A 241 -12.06 7.16 -4.92
N THR A 242 -12.41 7.66 -3.73
CA THR A 242 -12.75 9.08 -3.57
C THR A 242 -11.53 9.96 -3.79
N LEU A 243 -10.37 9.59 -3.24
CA LEU A 243 -9.11 10.30 -3.48
C LEU A 243 -8.76 10.36 -4.98
N LEU A 244 -8.88 9.23 -5.68
CA LEU A 244 -8.60 9.16 -7.12
C LEU A 244 -9.51 10.11 -7.91
N ARG A 245 -10.81 10.15 -7.58
CA ARG A 245 -11.75 11.10 -8.21
C ARG A 245 -11.41 12.56 -7.93
N GLU A 246 -10.89 12.90 -6.75
CA GLU A 246 -10.42 14.27 -6.47
C GLU A 246 -9.20 14.63 -7.31
N ILE A 247 -8.27 13.67 -7.51
CA ILE A 247 -7.11 13.85 -8.39
C ILE A 247 -7.56 14.06 -9.84
N GLU A 248 -8.55 13.30 -10.32
CA GLU A 248 -9.14 13.47 -11.65
C GLU A 248 -9.82 14.84 -11.78
N ALA A 249 -10.61 15.25 -10.79
CA ALA A 249 -11.32 16.53 -10.78
C ALA A 249 -10.36 17.73 -10.78
N ASP A 250 -9.16 17.58 -10.22
CA ASP A 250 -8.07 18.58 -10.25
C ASP A 250 -7.19 18.45 -11.50
N ASN A 251 -7.64 17.73 -12.50
CA ASN A 251 -6.92 17.51 -13.77
C ASN A 251 -5.49 16.99 -13.56
N PHE A 252 -5.29 16.09 -12.58
CA PHE A 252 -4.01 15.43 -12.29
C PHE A 252 -2.83 16.38 -12.01
N ARG A 253 -3.03 17.47 -11.27
CA ARG A 253 -1.94 18.42 -10.89
C ARG A 253 -0.95 17.84 -9.88
N VAL A 254 -0.76 16.55 -9.89
CA VAL A 254 0.05 15.77 -8.93
C VAL A 254 1.56 16.02 -9.03
N LEU A 255 2.04 16.67 -10.08
CA LEU A 255 3.45 17.05 -10.19
C LEU A 255 3.85 18.12 -9.17
N HIS A 256 2.92 19.00 -8.78
CA HIS A 256 3.20 20.16 -7.93
C HIS A 256 2.63 20.03 -6.53
N GLN A 257 1.58 19.26 -6.37
CA GLN A 257 0.87 19.12 -5.10
C GLN A 257 0.45 17.69 -4.85
N ARG A 258 0.38 17.31 -3.60
CA ARG A 258 -0.12 16.02 -3.17
C ARG A 258 -1.56 16.15 -2.71
N THR A 259 -2.50 15.57 -3.47
CA THR A 259 -3.92 15.56 -3.11
C THR A 259 -4.17 14.66 -1.91
N SER A 260 -4.92 15.13 -0.93
CA SER A 260 -5.30 14.35 0.26
C SER A 260 -6.71 14.66 0.70
N LEU A 261 -7.39 13.65 1.25
CA LEU A 261 -8.69 13.83 1.89
C LEU A 261 -8.51 14.28 3.34
N THR A 262 -9.38 15.15 3.81
CA THR A 262 -9.36 15.57 5.21
C THR A 262 -9.66 14.40 6.17
N PRO A 263 -9.17 14.40 7.41
CA PRO A 263 -9.45 13.38 8.41
C PRO A 263 -10.95 13.12 8.60
N LEU A 264 -11.75 14.18 8.66
CA LEU A 264 -13.22 14.08 8.79
C LEU A 264 -13.86 13.36 7.60
N ARG A 265 -13.40 13.64 6.38
CA ARG A 265 -13.91 13.00 5.16
C ARG A 265 -13.53 11.52 5.12
N LYS A 266 -12.29 11.17 5.50
CA LYS A 266 -11.84 9.77 5.61
C LYS A 266 -12.68 9.00 6.63
N PHE A 267 -12.89 9.59 7.82
CA PHE A 267 -13.71 8.98 8.87
C PHE A 267 -15.17 8.79 8.40
N TRP A 268 -15.77 9.80 7.78
CA TRP A 268 -17.15 9.72 7.26
C TRP A 268 -17.31 8.63 6.20
N LEU A 269 -16.36 8.51 5.26
CA LEU A 269 -16.35 7.46 4.24
C LEU A 269 -16.24 6.06 4.87
N ALA A 270 -15.36 5.87 5.84
CA ALA A 270 -15.23 4.62 6.57
C ALA A 270 -16.52 4.28 7.35
N TRP A 271 -17.08 5.26 8.06
CA TRP A 271 -18.33 5.10 8.81
C TRP A 271 -19.51 4.75 7.89
N LYS A 272 -19.62 5.40 6.74
CA LYS A 272 -20.67 5.11 5.73
C LYS A 272 -20.64 3.64 5.31
N VAL A 273 -19.45 3.10 5.02
CA VAL A 273 -19.30 1.68 4.66
C VAL A 273 -19.63 0.78 5.86
N GLN A 274 -19.23 1.17 7.08
CA GLN A 274 -19.56 0.42 8.30
C GLN A 274 -21.08 0.32 8.50
N ALA A 275 -21.78 1.43 8.35
CA ALA A 275 -23.21 1.52 8.61
C ALA A 275 -24.06 0.91 7.48
N LEU A 276 -23.76 1.23 6.23
CA LEU A 276 -24.57 0.87 5.05
C LEU A 276 -24.10 -0.43 4.36
N GLY A 277 -22.90 -0.88 4.61
CA GLY A 277 -22.31 -2.08 3.97
C GLY A 277 -22.08 -1.93 2.45
N ARG A 278 -22.12 -0.69 1.93
CA ARG A 278 -21.99 -0.37 0.49
C ARG A 278 -20.84 0.64 0.28
N LEU A 279 -20.17 0.52 -0.87
CA LEU A 279 -19.18 1.50 -1.37
C LEU A 279 -19.87 2.71 -1.95
#